data_fd048f6ebf242b0aeeee164c1e42d46c
#
_entry.id   fd048f6ebf242b0aeeee164c1e42d46c
#
_cell.length_a   1.000
_cell.length_b   1.000
_cell.length_c   1.000
_cell.angle_alpha   90.00
_cell.angle_beta   90.00
_cell.angle_gamma   90.00
#
_symmetry.space_group_name_H-M   'P 1'
#
loop_
_entity.id
_entity.type
_entity.pdbx_description
1 polymer ?
#
loop_
_entity_poly.entity_id
_entity_poly.type
_entity_poly.pdbx_seq_one_letter_code
_entity_poly.pdbx_strand_id
1 'polypeptide(L)'
;MTEYEVCQQNTMACEQEIAKGIIGQKDVIRQVMLALLAGGNVLLEGMPGLGKTMLVRTISQVCDLSFQRIQFTPDLMPSDVTGTNIIVKEEQKSAFRFEKGPIFANLVLADEINRATPKTQSALLEAMQEHTVTIGTTSHQLPEPFLVLATQNPIENEGTYPLPEAQLDRFLFKVLVKFPDRQELREIVELTEGNHPPKIAKVMDRESLLAARACVAQIQIGRASC
;
A
#
# COMPACT_ATOMS: atom_id res chain seq x y z
N MET A 1 -23.03 6.57 -20.77
CA MET A 1 -21.69 6.67 -20.16
C MET A 1 -20.84 5.52 -20.66
N THR A 2 -19.65 5.81 -21.14
CA THR A 2 -18.67 4.79 -21.50
C THR A 2 -18.04 4.17 -20.24
N GLU A 3 -17.46 2.98 -20.35
CA GLU A 3 -16.73 2.37 -19.22
C GLU A 3 -15.62 3.29 -18.67
N TYR A 4 -14.97 4.05 -19.56
CA TYR A 4 -13.95 5.03 -19.18
C TYR A 4 -14.50 6.20 -18.34
N GLU A 5 -15.66 6.72 -18.71
CA GLU A 5 -16.33 7.79 -17.97
C GLU A 5 -16.74 7.31 -16.56
N VAL A 6 -17.22 6.07 -16.44
CA VAL A 6 -17.56 5.46 -15.15
C VAL A 6 -16.30 5.28 -14.29
N CYS A 7 -15.21 4.75 -14.87
CA CYS A 7 -13.95 4.58 -14.19
C CYS A 7 -13.39 5.93 -13.69
N GLN A 8 -13.43 6.96 -14.53
CA GLN A 8 -12.98 8.31 -14.17
C GLN A 8 -13.83 8.90 -13.03
N GLN A 9 -15.15 8.81 -13.12
CA GLN A 9 -16.04 9.33 -12.08
C GLN A 9 -15.83 8.63 -10.74
N ASN A 10 -15.72 7.30 -10.74
CA ASN A 10 -15.47 6.52 -9.53
C ASN A 10 -14.12 6.89 -8.90
N THR A 11 -13.07 7.06 -9.72
CA THR A 11 -11.75 7.46 -9.24
C THR A 11 -11.80 8.84 -8.59
N MET A 12 -12.43 9.82 -9.25
CA MET A 12 -12.59 11.17 -8.71
C MET A 12 -13.40 11.17 -7.42
N ALA A 13 -14.46 10.36 -7.34
CA ALA A 13 -15.26 10.21 -6.13
C ALA A 13 -14.44 9.60 -4.98
N CYS A 14 -13.58 8.61 -5.26
CA CYS A 14 -12.65 8.07 -4.27
C CYS A 14 -11.66 9.14 -3.77
N GLU A 15 -11.04 9.90 -4.67
CA GLU A 15 -10.11 10.98 -4.30
C GLU A 15 -10.79 12.03 -3.39
N GLN A 16 -12.02 12.42 -3.73
CA GLN A 16 -12.81 13.36 -2.93
C GLN A 16 -13.15 12.80 -1.54
N GLU A 17 -13.53 11.53 -1.47
CA GLU A 17 -13.85 10.88 -0.21
C GLU A 17 -12.62 10.74 0.70
N ILE A 18 -11.47 10.34 0.12
CA ILE A 18 -10.19 10.26 0.85
C ILE A 18 -9.77 11.63 1.38
N ALA A 19 -9.97 12.69 0.59
CA ALA A 19 -9.61 14.06 0.96
C ALA A 19 -10.39 14.60 2.18
N LYS A 20 -11.53 14.00 2.57
CA LYS A 20 -12.24 14.34 3.80
C LYS A 20 -11.46 13.99 5.06
N GLY A 21 -10.66 12.90 5.00
CA GLY A 21 -9.86 12.44 6.14
C GLY A 21 -8.38 12.81 6.05
N ILE A 22 -7.90 13.24 4.88
CA ILE A 22 -6.50 13.52 4.60
C ILE A 22 -6.37 14.92 4.03
N ILE A 23 -5.90 15.86 4.86
CA ILE A 23 -5.75 17.25 4.50
C ILE A 23 -4.39 17.52 3.87
N GLY A 24 -4.33 18.39 2.86
CA GLY A 24 -3.09 18.91 2.28
C GLY A 24 -2.30 17.97 1.37
N GLN A 25 -2.79 16.74 1.14
CA GLN A 25 -2.02 15.73 0.38
C GLN A 25 -2.71 15.30 -0.93
N LYS A 26 -3.35 16.24 -1.63
CA LYS A 26 -4.11 15.92 -2.85
C LYS A 26 -3.28 15.22 -3.92
N ASP A 27 -2.03 15.68 -4.15
CA ASP A 27 -1.13 15.08 -5.13
C ASP A 27 -0.70 13.67 -4.73
N VAL A 28 -0.48 13.44 -3.43
CA VAL A 28 -0.14 12.12 -2.89
C VAL A 28 -1.31 11.15 -3.07
N ILE A 29 -2.53 11.58 -2.71
CA ILE A 29 -3.77 10.81 -2.92
C ILE A 29 -3.90 10.43 -4.39
N ARG A 30 -3.76 11.39 -5.29
CA ARG A 30 -3.86 11.18 -6.73
C ARG A 30 -2.85 10.17 -7.24
N GLN A 31 -1.58 10.30 -6.86
CA GLN A 31 -0.53 9.39 -7.30
C GLN A 31 -0.75 7.98 -6.76
N VAL A 32 -1.17 7.83 -5.50
CA VAL A 32 -1.48 6.51 -4.93
C VAL A 32 -2.70 5.88 -5.61
N MET A 33 -3.75 6.67 -5.91
CA MET A 33 -4.92 6.17 -6.65
C MET A 33 -4.54 5.75 -8.09
N LEU A 34 -3.67 6.50 -8.77
CA LEU A 34 -3.15 6.12 -10.09
C LEU A 34 -2.34 4.82 -10.03
N ALA A 35 -1.49 4.66 -9.00
CA ALA A 35 -0.75 3.41 -8.80
C ALA A 35 -1.69 2.23 -8.52
N LEU A 36 -2.72 2.45 -7.71
CA LEU A 36 -3.73 1.43 -7.41
C LEU A 36 -4.45 0.97 -8.68
N LEU A 37 -4.80 1.88 -9.59
CA LEU A 37 -5.43 1.59 -10.87
C LEU A 37 -4.46 0.92 -11.86
N ALA A 38 -3.20 1.34 -11.88
CA ALA A 38 -2.18 0.76 -12.74
C ALA A 38 -1.64 -0.60 -12.24
N GLY A 39 -1.96 -0.98 -11.00
CA GLY A 39 -1.43 -2.21 -10.39
C GLY A 39 0.02 -2.11 -9.96
N GLY A 40 0.56 -0.90 -9.72
CA GLY A 40 1.95 -0.67 -9.36
C GLY A 40 2.12 -0.29 -7.89
N ASN A 41 3.26 -0.61 -7.30
CA ASN A 41 3.59 -0.28 -5.92
C ASN A 41 4.10 1.16 -5.77
N VAL A 42 4.07 1.71 -4.56
CA VAL A 42 4.43 3.11 -4.27
C VAL A 42 5.44 3.18 -3.14
N LEU A 43 6.49 3.99 -3.33
CA LEU A 43 7.41 4.37 -2.27
C LEU A 43 7.10 5.78 -1.79
N LEU A 44 6.70 5.92 -0.53
CA LEU A 44 6.40 7.20 0.11
C LEU A 44 7.63 7.69 0.89
N GLU A 45 8.24 8.76 0.44
CA GLU A 45 9.30 9.42 1.19
C GLU A 45 8.76 10.58 1.99
N GLY A 46 9.14 10.69 3.24
CA GLY A 46 8.77 11.80 4.11
C GLY A 46 9.03 11.53 5.56
N MET A 47 9.04 12.58 6.34
CA MET A 47 9.25 12.52 7.79
C MET A 47 8.19 11.66 8.49
N PRO A 48 8.50 11.07 9.65
CA PRO A 48 7.50 10.41 10.48
C PRO A 48 6.41 11.40 10.90
N GLY A 49 5.21 10.90 11.19
CA GLY A 49 4.10 11.74 11.66
C GLY A 49 3.28 12.46 10.58
N LEU A 50 3.61 12.31 9.30
CA LEU A 50 2.89 12.96 8.19
C LEU A 50 1.60 12.23 7.73
N GLY A 51 1.02 11.39 8.59
CA GLY A 51 -0.28 10.75 8.30
C GLY A 51 -0.26 9.62 7.27
N LYS A 52 0.92 9.06 6.91
CA LYS A 52 1.03 7.98 5.90
C LYS A 52 0.16 6.77 6.23
N THR A 53 0.12 6.34 7.49
CA THR A 53 -0.75 5.24 7.93
C THR A 53 -2.23 5.57 7.80
N MET A 54 -2.62 6.80 8.15
CA MET A 54 -4.00 7.27 8.00
C MET A 54 -4.42 7.27 6.53
N LEU A 55 -3.56 7.76 5.63
CA LEU A 55 -3.80 7.76 4.19
C LEU A 55 -4.13 6.35 3.68
N VAL A 56 -3.27 5.35 3.97
CA VAL A 56 -3.48 3.99 3.47
C VAL A 56 -4.72 3.35 4.06
N ARG A 57 -4.97 3.57 5.35
CA ARG A 57 -6.20 3.11 6.02
C ARG A 57 -7.45 3.75 5.39
N THR A 58 -7.43 5.04 5.11
CA THR A 58 -8.56 5.73 4.47
C THR A 58 -8.81 5.20 3.06
N ILE A 59 -7.76 4.97 2.26
CA ILE A 59 -7.88 4.33 0.94
C ILE A 59 -8.51 2.94 1.07
N SER A 60 -8.07 2.13 2.04
CA SER A 60 -8.65 0.79 2.25
C SER A 60 -10.14 0.82 2.57
N GLN A 61 -10.59 1.81 3.34
CA GLN A 61 -12.00 2.00 3.66
C GLN A 61 -12.83 2.44 2.45
N VAL A 62 -12.32 3.41 1.68
CA VAL A 62 -12.99 3.95 0.49
C VAL A 62 -13.13 2.89 -0.60
N CYS A 63 -12.12 2.02 -0.76
CA CYS A 63 -12.07 0.98 -1.78
C CYS A 63 -12.48 -0.41 -1.27
N ASP A 64 -12.96 -0.55 -0.02
CA ASP A 64 -13.36 -1.82 0.60
C ASP A 64 -12.29 -2.93 0.44
N LEU A 65 -11.07 -2.60 0.80
CA LEU A 65 -9.91 -3.49 0.69
C LEU A 65 -9.37 -3.86 2.07
N SER A 66 -8.87 -5.07 2.22
CA SER A 66 -8.15 -5.47 3.43
C SER A 66 -6.84 -4.69 3.55
N PHE A 67 -6.52 -4.26 4.78
CA PHE A 67 -5.34 -3.46 5.08
C PHE A 67 -4.51 -4.10 6.19
N GLN A 68 -3.20 -4.14 6.00
CA GLN A 68 -2.23 -4.50 7.03
C GLN A 68 -1.05 -3.51 7.04
N ARG A 69 -0.54 -3.23 8.24
CA ARG A 69 0.67 -2.45 8.45
C ARG A 69 1.76 -3.37 8.98
N ILE A 70 2.93 -3.29 8.36
CA ILE A 70 4.15 -3.99 8.80
C ILE A 70 5.15 -2.91 9.16
N GLN A 71 5.52 -2.81 10.44
CA GLN A 71 6.60 -1.94 10.89
C GLN A 71 7.92 -2.67 10.69
N PHE A 72 8.77 -2.14 9.83
CA PHE A 72 10.08 -2.72 9.58
C PHE A 72 11.07 -2.29 10.67
N THR A 73 11.74 -3.29 11.27
CA THR A 73 12.73 -3.13 12.33
C THR A 73 13.96 -4.00 12.02
N PRO A 74 15.14 -3.74 12.61
CA PRO A 74 16.35 -4.53 12.34
C PRO A 74 16.22 -6.02 12.68
N ASP A 75 15.36 -6.37 13.62
CA ASP A 75 15.10 -7.73 14.10
C ASP A 75 13.98 -8.44 13.37
N LEU A 76 13.21 -7.73 12.50
CA LEU A 76 12.13 -8.32 11.73
C LEU A 76 12.66 -9.39 10.76
N MET A 77 12.11 -10.61 10.85
CA MET A 77 12.47 -11.71 9.98
C MET A 77 11.57 -11.80 8.74
N PRO A 78 12.01 -12.39 7.63
CA PRO A 78 11.17 -12.65 6.46
C PRO A 78 9.88 -13.39 6.79
N SER A 79 9.94 -14.38 7.68
CA SER A 79 8.77 -15.14 8.14
C SER A 79 7.71 -14.31 8.86
N ASP A 80 8.12 -13.20 9.51
CA ASP A 80 7.18 -12.30 10.18
C ASP A 80 6.36 -11.50 9.15
N VAL A 81 6.89 -11.33 7.95
CA VAL A 81 6.23 -10.67 6.82
C VAL A 81 5.37 -11.67 6.03
N THR A 82 5.97 -12.80 5.65
CA THR A 82 5.37 -13.76 4.71
C THR A 82 4.53 -14.84 5.39
N GLY A 83 4.74 -15.08 6.67
CA GLY A 83 4.15 -16.20 7.39
C GLY A 83 5.08 -17.41 7.43
N THR A 84 4.64 -18.44 8.13
CA THR A 84 5.44 -19.65 8.40
C THR A 84 4.57 -20.89 8.54
N ASN A 85 5.19 -22.07 8.40
CA ASN A 85 4.53 -23.33 8.70
C ASN A 85 4.62 -23.60 10.21
N ILE A 86 3.47 -23.81 10.84
CA ILE A 86 3.35 -24.20 12.24
C ILE A 86 2.95 -25.69 12.33
N ILE A 87 3.40 -26.36 13.40
CA ILE A 87 3.00 -27.74 13.68
C ILE A 87 1.72 -27.69 14.54
N VAL A 88 0.65 -28.23 13.98
CA VAL A 88 -0.63 -28.39 14.69
C VAL A 88 -0.79 -29.85 15.07
N LYS A 89 -1.11 -30.09 16.35
CA LYS A 89 -1.45 -31.43 16.85
C LYS A 89 -2.96 -31.62 16.76
N GLU A 90 -3.41 -32.49 15.90
CA GLU A 90 -4.81 -32.94 15.81
C GLU A 90 -4.87 -34.43 16.21
N GLU A 91 -5.57 -34.73 17.29
CA GLU A 91 -5.99 -36.07 17.79
C GLU A 91 -4.97 -37.22 17.75
N GLN A 92 -3.72 -37.10 17.56
CA GLN A 92 -2.61 -38.09 17.48
C GLN A 92 -1.73 -37.95 16.26
N LYS A 93 -1.99 -36.97 15.36
CA LYS A 93 -1.11 -36.66 14.22
C LYS A 93 -0.62 -35.24 14.30
N SER A 94 0.68 -35.05 14.03
CA SER A 94 1.24 -33.71 13.80
C SER A 94 1.14 -33.39 12.32
N ALA A 95 0.49 -32.25 11.99
CA ALA A 95 0.41 -31.76 10.63
C ALA A 95 1.03 -30.36 10.55
N PHE A 96 1.67 -30.05 9.41
CA PHE A 96 2.08 -28.70 9.12
C PHE A 96 0.89 -27.90 8.60
N ARG A 97 0.68 -26.72 9.16
CA ARG A 97 -0.30 -25.77 8.69
C ARG A 97 0.41 -24.44 8.41
N PHE A 98 0.14 -23.85 7.24
CA PHE A 98 0.65 -22.55 6.92
C PHE A 98 -0.14 -21.47 7.67
N GLU A 99 0.55 -20.68 8.47
CA GLU A 99 0.02 -19.47 9.10
C GLU A 99 0.42 -18.27 8.26
N LYS A 100 -0.59 -17.58 7.70
CA LYS A 100 -0.39 -16.44 6.82
C LYS A 100 0.21 -15.25 7.56
N GLY A 101 1.26 -14.65 7.00
CA GLY A 101 1.80 -13.40 7.49
C GLY A 101 0.96 -12.18 7.07
N PRO A 102 1.29 -10.99 7.61
CA PRO A 102 0.56 -9.75 7.35
C PRO A 102 0.59 -9.29 5.88
N ILE A 103 1.47 -9.84 5.05
CA ILE A 103 1.52 -9.55 3.62
C ILE A 103 0.26 -10.01 2.87
N PHE A 104 -0.52 -10.93 3.45
CA PHE A 104 -1.75 -11.45 2.85
C PHE A 104 -2.93 -10.48 3.04
N ALA A 105 -2.76 -9.26 2.57
CA ALA A 105 -3.78 -8.22 2.51
C ALA A 105 -3.76 -7.55 1.13
N ASN A 106 -4.84 -6.86 0.77
CA ASN A 106 -4.91 -6.13 -0.51
C ASN A 106 -3.99 -4.90 -0.50
N LEU A 107 -4.00 -4.13 0.60
CA LEU A 107 -3.13 -2.99 0.82
C LEU A 107 -2.19 -3.29 1.97
N VAL A 108 -0.90 -3.23 1.70
CA VAL A 108 0.14 -3.43 2.71
C VAL A 108 0.95 -2.15 2.85
N LEU A 109 0.97 -1.58 4.06
CA LEU A 109 1.88 -0.49 4.41
C LEU A 109 3.15 -1.09 5.01
N ALA A 110 4.23 -1.10 4.23
CA ALA A 110 5.58 -1.47 4.68
C ALA A 110 6.26 -0.23 5.26
N ASP A 111 6.09 0.00 6.56
CA ASP A 111 6.52 1.23 7.21
C ASP A 111 8.00 1.14 7.62
N GLU A 112 8.80 2.16 7.22
CA GLU A 112 10.25 2.26 7.45
C GLU A 112 11.04 1.06 6.87
N ILE A 113 10.77 0.71 5.60
CA ILE A 113 11.36 -0.46 4.93
C ILE A 113 12.89 -0.49 5.01
N ASN A 114 13.55 0.68 5.02
CA ASN A 114 14.99 0.83 5.10
C ASN A 114 15.58 0.46 6.50
N ARG A 115 14.77 0.21 7.52
CA ARG A 115 15.26 -0.24 8.84
C ARG A 115 15.47 -1.75 8.94
N ALA A 116 14.80 -2.53 8.13
CA ALA A 116 15.01 -3.98 8.13
C ALA A 116 16.21 -4.41 7.31
N THR A 117 16.73 -5.60 7.64
CA THR A 117 17.85 -6.20 6.91
C THR A 117 17.53 -6.43 5.44
N PRO A 118 18.53 -6.46 4.54
CA PRO A 118 18.32 -6.72 3.12
C PRO A 118 17.58 -8.05 2.84
N LYS A 119 17.75 -9.04 3.71
CA LYS A 119 17.04 -10.32 3.59
C LYS A 119 15.54 -10.16 3.76
N THR A 120 15.09 -9.37 4.73
CA THR A 120 13.67 -9.11 4.99
C THR A 120 13.08 -8.20 3.92
N GLN A 121 13.83 -7.17 3.48
CA GLN A 121 13.44 -6.33 2.35
C GLN A 121 13.21 -7.18 1.08
N SER A 122 14.14 -8.10 0.77
CA SER A 122 14.04 -8.96 -0.42
C SER A 122 12.79 -9.82 -0.41
N ALA A 123 12.37 -10.36 0.74
CA ALA A 123 11.15 -11.15 0.84
C ALA A 123 9.88 -10.34 0.48
N LEU A 124 9.80 -9.08 0.92
CA LEU A 124 8.71 -8.19 0.53
C LEU A 124 8.77 -7.88 -0.98
N LEU A 125 9.95 -7.50 -1.47
CA LEU A 125 10.15 -7.09 -2.86
C LEU A 125 9.91 -8.24 -3.86
N GLU A 126 10.22 -9.48 -3.49
CA GLU A 126 9.88 -10.68 -4.26
C GLU A 126 8.36 -10.85 -4.33
N ALA A 127 7.68 -10.78 -3.18
CA ALA A 127 6.23 -10.89 -3.13
C ALA A 127 5.51 -9.78 -3.92
N MET A 128 6.07 -8.57 -3.97
CA MET A 128 5.57 -7.45 -4.79
C MET A 128 5.65 -7.75 -6.29
N GLN A 129 6.67 -8.46 -6.73
CA GLN A 129 6.90 -8.79 -8.13
C GLN A 129 6.13 -10.02 -8.58
N GLU A 130 6.19 -11.08 -7.78
CA GLU A 130 5.63 -12.39 -8.16
C GLU A 130 4.14 -12.54 -7.78
N HIS A 131 3.61 -11.64 -6.93
CA HIS A 131 2.25 -11.73 -6.35
C HIS A 131 1.99 -13.06 -5.62
N THR A 132 3.07 -13.73 -5.21
CA THR A 132 3.05 -15.00 -4.48
C THR A 132 4.07 -15.00 -3.37
N VAL A 133 3.87 -15.90 -2.40
CA VAL A 133 4.82 -16.21 -1.33
C VAL A 133 5.09 -17.71 -1.34
N THR A 134 6.35 -18.10 -1.45
CA THR A 134 6.74 -19.51 -1.43
C THR A 134 7.27 -19.91 -0.06
N ILE A 135 6.59 -20.85 0.60
CA ILE A 135 7.01 -21.41 1.90
C ILE A 135 7.28 -22.91 1.73
N GLY A 136 8.54 -23.28 1.90
CA GLY A 136 8.99 -24.64 1.59
C GLY A 136 8.85 -24.96 0.09
N THR A 137 7.97 -25.88 -0.24
CA THR A 137 7.68 -26.29 -1.65
C THR A 137 6.33 -25.75 -2.15
N THR A 138 5.60 -24.99 -1.34
CA THR A 138 4.24 -24.53 -1.67
C THR A 138 4.25 -23.04 -1.93
N SER A 139 3.68 -22.63 -3.07
CA SER A 139 3.46 -21.23 -3.41
C SER A 139 2.03 -20.83 -3.08
N HIS A 140 1.88 -19.72 -2.38
CA HIS A 140 0.62 -19.15 -1.93
C HIS A 140 0.36 -17.83 -2.64
N GLN A 141 -0.78 -17.71 -3.33
CA GLN A 141 -1.19 -16.49 -4.02
C GLN A 141 -1.57 -15.39 -3.01
N LEU A 142 -1.12 -14.17 -3.29
CA LEU A 142 -1.58 -12.99 -2.56
C LEU A 142 -2.98 -12.57 -3.04
N PRO A 143 -3.75 -11.87 -2.20
CA PRO A 143 -5.08 -11.40 -2.60
C PRO A 143 -5.00 -10.33 -3.68
N GLU A 144 -5.88 -10.38 -4.67
CA GLU A 144 -5.99 -9.32 -5.69
C GLU A 144 -7.16 -8.38 -5.38
N PRO A 145 -7.03 -7.09 -5.63
CA PRO A 145 -5.80 -6.40 -6.01
C PRO A 145 -4.76 -6.41 -4.88
N PHE A 146 -3.48 -6.50 -5.22
CA PHE A 146 -2.38 -6.39 -4.27
C PHE A 146 -1.58 -5.12 -4.55
N LEU A 147 -1.29 -4.34 -3.51
CA LEU A 147 -0.50 -3.12 -3.59
C LEU A 147 0.30 -2.94 -2.29
N VAL A 148 1.57 -2.66 -2.43
CA VAL A 148 2.43 -2.25 -1.33
C VAL A 148 2.71 -0.75 -1.41
N LEU A 149 2.46 -0.06 -0.29
CA LEU A 149 2.95 1.28 -0.05
C LEU A 149 4.10 1.15 0.95
N ALA A 150 5.34 1.27 0.46
CA ALA A 150 6.50 1.29 1.34
C ALA A 150 6.78 2.72 1.78
N THR A 151 7.27 2.90 3.03
CA THR A 151 7.74 4.20 3.48
C THR A 151 9.22 4.15 3.79
N GLN A 152 9.90 5.26 3.57
CA GLN A 152 11.26 5.48 4.07
C GLN A 152 11.41 6.90 4.59
N ASN A 153 12.24 7.03 5.62
CA ASN A 153 12.65 8.34 6.12
C ASN A 153 14.00 8.70 5.51
N PRO A 154 14.09 9.73 4.67
CA PRO A 154 15.33 10.07 3.98
C PRO A 154 16.41 10.67 4.93
N ILE A 155 16.04 11.06 6.15
CA ILE A 155 16.94 11.74 7.09
C ILE A 155 17.62 10.75 8.03
N GLU A 156 17.01 9.60 8.30
CA GLU A 156 17.60 8.57 9.16
C GLU A 156 18.60 7.71 8.38
N ASN A 157 19.90 7.97 8.60
CA ASN A 157 20.99 7.20 7.98
C ASN A 157 21.62 6.18 8.94
N GLU A 158 21.51 6.38 10.27
CA GLU A 158 22.08 5.46 11.25
C GLU A 158 21.20 4.21 11.42
N GLY A 159 21.82 3.04 11.31
CA GLY A 159 21.12 1.75 11.46
C GLY A 159 20.12 1.42 10.36
N THR A 160 20.26 2.02 9.17
CA THR A 160 19.40 1.77 8.03
C THR A 160 20.13 1.05 6.88
N TYR A 161 19.36 0.32 6.09
CA TYR A 161 19.79 -0.36 4.87
C TYR A 161 19.03 0.26 3.69
N PRO A 162 19.63 1.24 2.99
CA PRO A 162 18.96 1.88 1.85
C PRO A 162 18.67 0.85 0.76
N LEU A 163 17.53 1.03 0.07
CA LEU A 163 17.19 0.22 -1.08
C LEU A 163 18.15 0.53 -2.25
N PRO A 164 18.80 -0.46 -2.86
CA PRO A 164 19.57 -0.27 -4.08
C PRO A 164 18.68 0.24 -5.23
N GLU A 165 19.26 0.98 -6.19
CA GLU A 165 18.52 1.53 -7.35
C GLU A 165 17.74 0.45 -8.11
N ALA A 166 18.33 -0.72 -8.33
CA ALA A 166 17.67 -1.86 -8.99
C ALA A 166 16.43 -2.38 -8.24
N GLN A 167 16.28 -2.09 -6.95
CA GLN A 167 15.11 -2.42 -6.17
C GLN A 167 14.05 -1.32 -6.17
N LEU A 168 14.48 -0.07 -6.42
CA LEU A 168 13.56 1.06 -6.57
C LEU A 168 12.70 0.94 -7.84
N ASP A 169 13.18 0.29 -8.88
CA ASP A 169 12.43 0.03 -10.13
C ASP A 169 11.17 -0.82 -9.95
N ARG A 170 11.02 -1.46 -8.78
CA ARG A 170 9.81 -2.22 -8.44
C ARG A 170 8.64 -1.33 -7.98
N PHE A 171 8.91 -0.06 -7.74
CA PHE A 171 7.91 0.93 -7.39
C PHE A 171 7.54 1.77 -8.61
N LEU A 172 6.25 1.84 -8.92
CA LEU A 172 5.74 2.65 -10.02
C LEU A 172 5.96 4.15 -9.77
N PHE A 173 5.80 4.57 -8.51
CA PHE A 173 6.02 5.95 -8.09
C PHE A 173 6.86 6.00 -6.83
N LYS A 174 7.75 7.00 -6.81
CA LYS A 174 8.41 7.51 -5.62
C LYS A 174 7.78 8.86 -5.30
N VAL A 175 6.99 8.93 -4.23
CA VAL A 175 6.17 10.07 -3.88
C VAL A 175 6.74 10.77 -2.66
N LEU A 176 7.02 12.07 -2.78
CA LEU A 176 7.47 12.88 -1.67
C LEU A 176 6.28 13.43 -0.88
N VAL A 177 6.14 12.98 0.36
CA VAL A 177 5.13 13.48 1.29
C VAL A 177 5.67 14.74 1.97
N LYS A 178 5.13 15.90 1.57
CA LYS A 178 5.57 17.20 2.08
C LYS A 178 4.96 17.46 3.46
N PHE A 179 5.63 18.31 4.21
CA PHE A 179 5.08 18.83 5.46
C PHE A 179 3.90 19.76 5.14
N PRO A 180 2.78 19.65 5.87
CA PRO A 180 1.62 20.51 5.64
C PRO A 180 1.95 21.97 5.90
N ASP A 181 1.34 22.86 5.14
CA ASP A 181 1.46 24.29 5.35
C ASP A 181 0.70 24.77 6.61
N ARG A 182 0.80 26.06 6.92
CA ARG A 182 0.18 26.61 8.14
C ARG A 182 -1.35 26.51 8.13
N GLN A 183 -1.97 26.63 6.96
CA GLN A 183 -3.42 26.54 6.83
C GLN A 183 -3.88 25.09 6.98
N GLU A 184 -3.20 24.18 6.28
CA GLU A 184 -3.43 22.74 6.35
C GLU A 184 -3.26 22.21 7.78
N LEU A 185 -2.24 22.70 8.52
CA LEU A 185 -2.05 22.36 9.93
C LEU A 185 -3.23 22.78 10.80
N ARG A 186 -3.83 23.96 10.57
CA ARG A 186 -5.03 24.38 11.28
C ARG A 186 -6.22 23.46 11.00
N GLU A 187 -6.44 23.14 9.72
CA GLU A 187 -7.50 22.23 9.31
C GLU A 187 -7.31 20.83 9.91
N ILE A 188 -6.06 20.31 9.99
CA ILE A 188 -5.74 19.05 10.65
C ILE A 188 -6.08 19.10 12.15
N VAL A 189 -5.72 20.18 12.86
CA VAL A 189 -6.05 20.34 14.27
C VAL A 189 -7.56 20.39 14.48
N GLU A 190 -8.28 21.19 13.69
CA GLU A 190 -9.75 21.27 13.74
C GLU A 190 -10.41 19.90 13.50
N LEU A 191 -9.88 19.12 12.56
CA LEU A 191 -10.34 17.77 12.24
C LEU A 191 -10.09 16.79 13.40
N THR A 192 -8.95 16.91 14.10
CA THR A 192 -8.55 15.99 15.17
C THR A 192 -9.12 16.34 16.53
N GLU A 193 -9.28 17.63 16.83
CA GLU A 193 -9.89 18.12 18.09
C GLU A 193 -11.42 18.16 18.03
N GLY A 194 -12.01 18.13 16.83
CA GLY A 194 -13.46 18.05 16.64
C GLY A 194 -14.03 16.75 17.20
N ASN A 195 -15.15 16.85 17.93
CA ASN A 195 -15.82 15.69 18.52
C ASN A 195 -16.40 14.68 17.51
N HIS A 196 -16.23 14.93 16.21
CA HIS A 196 -16.78 14.09 15.14
C HIS A 196 -15.73 13.90 14.05
N PRO A 197 -14.93 12.81 14.10
CA PRO A 197 -14.06 12.46 12.98
C PRO A 197 -14.92 12.27 11.72
N PRO A 198 -14.44 12.67 10.53
CA PRO A 198 -15.19 12.54 9.30
C PRO A 198 -15.55 11.08 9.06
N LYS A 199 -16.82 10.83 8.77
CA LYS A 199 -17.25 9.50 8.36
C LYS A 199 -16.80 9.28 6.92
N ILE A 200 -15.88 8.35 6.74
CA ILE A 200 -15.41 7.93 5.43
C ILE A 200 -16.35 6.86 4.88
N ALA A 201 -16.93 7.13 3.73
CA ALA A 201 -17.84 6.19 3.08
C ALA A 201 -17.07 5.28 2.10
N LYS A 202 -17.57 4.07 1.94
CA LYS A 202 -17.16 3.20 0.82
C LYS A 202 -17.70 3.81 -0.49
N VAL A 203 -16.82 3.97 -1.47
CA VAL A 203 -17.15 4.50 -2.79
C VAL A 203 -16.99 3.43 -3.86
N MET A 204 -15.95 2.62 -3.75
CA MET A 204 -15.62 1.56 -4.69
C MET A 204 -15.46 0.25 -3.93
N ASP A 205 -15.81 -0.87 -4.55
CA ASP A 205 -15.48 -2.19 -4.03
C ASP A 205 -14.37 -2.85 -4.85
N ARG A 206 -13.92 -4.01 -4.38
CA ARG A 206 -12.88 -4.79 -5.01
C ARG A 206 -13.18 -5.10 -6.48
N GLU A 207 -14.41 -5.46 -6.81
CA GLU A 207 -14.81 -5.85 -8.17
C GLU A 207 -14.77 -4.66 -9.10
N SER A 208 -15.33 -3.52 -8.67
CA SER A 208 -15.29 -2.26 -9.43
C SER A 208 -13.85 -1.77 -9.65
N LEU A 209 -12.97 -1.96 -8.66
CA LEU A 209 -11.56 -1.61 -8.81
C LEU A 209 -10.85 -2.51 -9.83
N LEU A 210 -11.10 -3.81 -9.82
CA LEU A 210 -10.52 -4.73 -10.81
C LEU A 210 -11.05 -4.44 -12.22
N ALA A 211 -12.33 -4.10 -12.36
CA ALA A 211 -12.90 -3.66 -13.64
C ALA A 211 -12.25 -2.35 -14.12
N ALA A 212 -12.02 -1.39 -13.22
CA ALA A 212 -11.31 -0.15 -13.53
C ALA A 212 -9.86 -0.41 -13.99
N ARG A 213 -9.13 -1.32 -13.34
CA ARG A 213 -7.79 -1.77 -13.77
C ARG A 213 -7.82 -2.36 -15.19
N ALA A 214 -8.77 -3.24 -15.48
CA ALA A 214 -8.92 -3.84 -16.80
C ALA A 214 -9.21 -2.78 -17.86
N CYS A 215 -10.04 -1.80 -17.54
CA CYS A 215 -10.36 -0.67 -18.42
C CYS A 215 -9.10 0.18 -18.70
N VAL A 216 -8.32 0.52 -17.67
CA VAL A 216 -7.07 1.28 -17.80
C VAL A 216 -6.06 0.55 -18.68
N ALA A 217 -5.93 -0.78 -18.52
CA ALA A 217 -5.01 -1.59 -19.31
C ALA A 217 -5.33 -1.61 -20.83
N GLN A 218 -6.58 -1.29 -21.20
CA GLN A 218 -7.01 -1.22 -22.60
C GLN A 218 -6.78 0.15 -23.26
N ILE A 219 -6.40 1.16 -22.47
CA ILE A 219 -6.15 2.50 -23.02
C ILE A 219 -4.93 2.45 -23.94
N GLN A 220 -5.15 2.60 -25.23
CA GLN A 220 -4.07 2.76 -26.19
C GLN A 220 -3.55 4.19 -26.14
N ILE A 221 -2.33 4.35 -25.66
CA ILE A 221 -1.61 5.62 -25.77
C ILE A 221 -1.11 5.70 -27.21
N GLY A 222 -1.68 6.63 -28.01
CA GLY A 222 -1.18 6.92 -29.35
C GLY A 222 0.32 7.26 -29.26
N ARG A 223 1.14 6.63 -30.13
CA ARG A 223 2.53 7.05 -30.26
C ARG A 223 2.52 8.50 -30.70
N ALA A 224 2.92 9.41 -29.85
CA ALA A 224 3.30 10.73 -30.30
C ALA A 224 4.47 10.52 -31.28
N SER A 225 4.20 10.77 -32.56
CA SER A 225 5.25 10.84 -33.58
C SER A 225 6.15 12.01 -33.19
N CYS A 226 7.34 11.69 -32.71
CA CYS A 226 8.44 12.64 -32.61
C CYS A 226 8.95 13.02 -34.00
#